data_024be1b28ff5b47b3d373f892dcf3406
#
_entry.id   024be1b28ff5b47b3d373f892dcf3406
#
_cell.length_a   1.000
_cell.length_b   1.000
_cell.length_c   1.000
_cell.angle_alpha   90.00
_cell.angle_beta   90.00
_cell.angle_gamma   90.00
#
_symmetry.space_group_name_H-M   'P 1'
#
loop_
_entity.id
_entity.type
_entity.pdbx_description
1 polymer ?
#
loop_
_entity_poly.entity_id
_entity_poly.type
_entity_poly.pdbx_seq_one_letter_code
_entity_poly.pdbx_strand_id
1 'polypeptide(L)'
;MVDSSPPERPDLYVVARMLERLWRENGPMLKTRLQTACNVNYDVFRKYLAWMLSKGLVSVQNCEDGHERVSLTPKGEESYRKLVQWISEVIQGRMPGQ
;
A
#
# COMPACT_ATOMS: atom_id res chain seq x y z
N MET A 1 -22.91 12.07 1.10
CA MET A 1 -22.67 11.26 -0.09
C MET A 1 -21.23 10.74 -0.06
N VAL A 2 -21.07 9.45 -0.22
CA VAL A 2 -19.75 8.86 -0.18
C VAL A 2 -19.10 8.98 -1.55
N ASP A 3 -17.96 9.62 -1.59
CA ASP A 3 -17.17 9.73 -2.81
C ASP A 3 -16.30 8.49 -2.94
N SER A 4 -16.56 7.66 -3.94
CA SER A 4 -15.81 6.44 -4.19
C SER A 4 -14.60 6.65 -5.09
N SER A 5 -14.35 7.89 -5.49
CA SER A 5 -13.20 8.19 -6.34
C SER A 5 -11.89 8.02 -5.56
N PRO A 6 -10.81 7.60 -6.23
CA PRO A 6 -9.49 7.56 -5.58
C PRO A 6 -9.08 8.96 -5.12
N PRO A 7 -8.27 9.08 -4.08
CA PRO A 7 -7.81 10.38 -3.63
C PRO A 7 -6.92 11.05 -4.68
N GLU A 8 -7.14 12.35 -4.91
CA GLU A 8 -6.30 13.11 -5.83
C GLU A 8 -4.89 13.31 -5.25
N ARG A 9 -4.85 13.55 -3.94
CA ARG A 9 -3.60 13.72 -3.20
C ARG A 9 -3.56 12.71 -2.08
N PRO A 10 -3.07 11.50 -2.36
CA PRO A 10 -3.03 10.48 -1.33
C PRO A 10 -2.08 10.89 -0.21
N ASP A 11 -2.48 10.58 1.01
CA ASP A 11 -1.61 10.74 2.16
C ASP A 11 -0.51 9.69 2.05
N LEU A 12 0.72 10.15 1.85
CA LEU A 12 1.84 9.23 1.68
C LEU A 12 2.08 8.36 2.91
N TYR A 13 1.65 8.82 4.07
CA TYR A 13 1.77 8.04 5.28
C TYR A 13 0.90 6.78 5.20
N VAL A 14 -0.32 6.93 4.70
CA VAL A 14 -1.23 5.78 4.52
C VAL A 14 -0.68 4.84 3.46
N VAL A 15 -0.22 5.40 2.34
CA VAL A 15 0.38 4.60 1.26
C VAL A 15 1.58 3.81 1.79
N ALA A 16 2.45 4.48 2.52
CA ALA A 16 3.65 3.83 3.07
C ALA A 16 3.29 2.69 4.01
N ARG A 17 2.29 2.88 4.85
CA ARG A 17 1.84 1.83 5.77
C ARG A 17 1.30 0.61 5.03
N MET A 18 0.51 0.84 3.99
CA MET A 18 -0.04 -0.26 3.21
C MET A 18 1.04 -1.02 2.47
N LEU A 19 1.96 -0.30 1.85
CA LEU A 19 3.09 -0.92 1.15
C LEU A 19 3.98 -1.70 2.10
N GLU A 20 4.29 -1.11 3.27
CA GLU A 20 5.13 -1.77 4.27
C GLU A 20 4.50 -3.06 4.75
N ARG A 21 3.20 -3.03 5.01
CA ARG A 21 2.53 -4.22 5.51
C ARG A 21 2.54 -5.34 4.49
N LEU A 22 2.29 -5.01 3.23
CA LEU A 22 2.36 -5.99 2.15
C LEU A 22 3.78 -6.50 1.93
N TRP A 23 4.75 -5.62 2.05
CA TRP A 23 6.16 -6.00 1.96
C TRP A 23 6.54 -7.01 3.04
N ARG A 24 6.13 -6.76 4.28
CA ARG A 24 6.42 -7.65 5.40
C ARG A 24 5.77 -9.01 5.23
N GLU A 25 4.56 -9.03 4.67
CA GLU A 25 3.86 -10.29 4.46
C GLU A 25 4.57 -11.17 3.43
N ASN A 26 5.22 -10.53 2.47
CA ASN A 26 5.98 -11.19 1.42
C ASN A 26 5.15 -12.23 0.67
N GLY A 27 3.91 -11.86 0.35
CA GLY A 27 2.99 -12.72 -0.38
C GLY A 27 1.58 -12.20 -0.28
N PRO A 28 0.62 -12.91 -0.86
CA PRO A 28 -0.77 -12.48 -0.81
C PRO A 28 -1.29 -12.39 0.62
N MET A 29 -2.02 -11.33 0.90
CA MET A 29 -2.57 -11.05 2.20
C MET A 29 -4.07 -10.83 2.08
N LEU A 30 -4.85 -11.38 3.00
CA LEU A 30 -6.28 -11.14 3.01
C LEU A 30 -6.58 -9.65 3.05
N LYS A 31 -7.51 -9.22 2.20
CA LYS A 31 -7.87 -7.81 2.09
C LYS A 31 -8.33 -7.25 3.43
N THR A 32 -9.16 -8.01 4.16
CA THR A 32 -9.64 -7.58 5.46
C THR A 32 -8.53 -7.48 6.49
N ARG A 33 -7.56 -8.39 6.41
CA ARG A 33 -6.42 -8.36 7.32
C ARG A 33 -5.53 -7.15 7.05
N LEU A 34 -5.35 -6.80 5.77
CA LEU A 34 -4.59 -5.62 5.40
C LEU A 34 -5.25 -4.35 5.94
N GLN A 35 -6.57 -4.25 5.82
CA GLN A 35 -7.31 -3.11 6.36
C GLN A 35 -7.08 -2.96 7.86
N THR A 36 -7.23 -4.05 8.60
CA THR A 36 -7.04 -4.05 10.04
C THR A 36 -5.62 -3.65 10.43
N ALA A 37 -4.65 -4.19 9.70
CA ALA A 37 -3.25 -3.92 9.99
C ALA A 37 -2.87 -2.46 9.73
N CYS A 38 -3.54 -1.81 8.78
CA CYS A 38 -3.26 -0.42 8.45
C CYS A 38 -4.01 0.57 9.34
N ASN A 39 -4.95 0.08 10.13
CA ASN A 39 -5.70 0.87 11.09
C ASN A 39 -6.40 2.07 10.46
N VAL A 40 -7.06 1.84 9.34
CA VAL A 40 -7.89 2.85 8.67
C VAL A 40 -9.30 2.29 8.52
N ASN A 41 -10.29 3.19 8.42
CA ASN A 41 -11.64 2.71 8.23
C ASN A 41 -11.83 2.17 6.81
N TYR A 42 -12.90 1.45 6.61
CA TYR A 42 -13.12 0.73 5.37
C TYR A 42 -13.22 1.65 4.15
N ASP A 43 -13.88 2.81 4.30
CA ASP A 43 -14.03 3.74 3.18
C ASP A 43 -12.69 4.31 2.74
N VAL A 44 -11.86 4.68 3.69
CA VAL A 44 -10.50 5.17 3.40
C VAL A 44 -9.67 4.05 2.77
N PHE A 45 -9.75 2.85 3.34
CA PHE A 45 -9.01 1.72 2.81
C PHE A 45 -9.38 1.44 1.35
N ARG A 46 -10.67 1.44 1.02
CA ARG A 46 -11.13 1.19 -0.34
C ARG A 46 -10.57 2.21 -1.33
N LYS A 47 -10.58 3.49 -0.95
CA LYS A 47 -10.07 4.55 -1.81
C LYS A 47 -8.59 4.37 -2.09
N TYR A 48 -7.82 4.05 -1.05
CA TYR A 48 -6.38 3.86 -1.22
C TYR A 48 -6.05 2.61 -2.00
N LEU A 49 -6.79 1.52 -1.76
CA LEU A 49 -6.59 0.29 -2.52
C LEU A 49 -6.90 0.52 -4.01
N ALA A 50 -7.99 1.21 -4.31
CA ALA A 50 -8.34 1.54 -5.70
C ALA A 50 -7.26 2.39 -6.34
N TRP A 51 -6.72 3.37 -5.61
CA TRP A 51 -5.65 4.21 -6.11
C TRP A 51 -4.39 3.39 -6.40
N MET A 52 -4.02 2.52 -5.47
CA MET A 52 -2.84 1.68 -5.65
C MET A 52 -2.99 0.69 -6.80
N LEU A 53 -4.20 0.16 -7.00
CA LEU A 53 -4.50 -0.66 -8.17
C LEU A 53 -4.34 0.12 -9.46
N SER A 54 -4.84 1.36 -9.49
CA SER A 54 -4.75 2.20 -10.68
C SER A 54 -3.32 2.55 -11.04
N LYS A 55 -2.43 2.58 -10.05
CA LYS A 55 -1.02 2.87 -10.26
C LYS A 55 -0.19 1.60 -10.50
N GLY A 56 -0.81 0.44 -10.48
CA GLY A 56 -0.12 -0.81 -10.71
C GLY A 56 0.79 -1.25 -9.57
N LEU A 57 0.55 -0.74 -8.36
CA LEU A 57 1.38 -1.06 -7.20
C LEU A 57 0.99 -2.36 -6.53
N VAL A 58 -0.27 -2.74 -6.66
CA VAL A 58 -0.79 -3.97 -6.06
C VAL A 58 -1.65 -4.70 -7.06
N SER A 59 -1.86 -5.99 -6.79
CA SER A 59 -2.83 -6.81 -7.51
C SER A 59 -3.77 -7.44 -6.49
N VAL A 60 -5.01 -7.68 -6.92
CA VAL A 60 -6.02 -8.31 -6.09
C VAL A 60 -6.45 -9.59 -6.78
N GLN A 61 -6.48 -10.68 -6.04
CA GLN A 61 -6.85 -11.99 -6.54
C GLN A 61 -8.07 -12.51 -5.79
N ASN A 62 -9.02 -13.07 -6.54
CA ASN A 62 -10.13 -13.80 -5.95
C ASN A 62 -9.70 -15.24 -5.79
N CYS A 63 -9.70 -15.74 -4.57
CA CYS A 63 -9.27 -17.10 -4.29
C CYS A 63 -10.46 -18.04 -4.22
N GLU A 64 -10.17 -19.35 -4.28
CA GLU A 64 -11.21 -20.37 -4.28
C GLU A 64 -12.09 -20.35 -3.02
N ASP A 65 -11.53 -19.86 -1.91
CA ASP A 65 -12.27 -19.74 -0.66
C ASP A 65 -13.24 -18.56 -0.62
N GLY A 66 -13.35 -17.80 -1.72
CA GLY A 66 -14.24 -16.67 -1.82
C GLY A 66 -13.68 -15.39 -1.23
N HIS A 67 -12.46 -15.40 -0.74
CA HIS A 67 -11.82 -14.22 -0.16
C HIS A 67 -10.87 -13.58 -1.16
N GLU A 68 -10.79 -12.26 -1.09
CA GLU A 68 -9.85 -11.52 -1.91
C GLU A 68 -8.52 -11.37 -1.17
N ARG A 69 -7.43 -11.51 -1.93
CA ARG A 69 -6.09 -11.32 -1.41
C ARG A 69 -5.36 -10.25 -2.21
N VAL A 70 -4.57 -9.47 -1.52
CA VAL A 70 -3.81 -8.36 -2.09
C VAL A 70 -2.33 -8.69 -2.00
N SER A 71 -1.59 -8.42 -3.07
CA SER A 71 -0.14 -8.58 -3.05
C SER A 71 0.53 -7.42 -3.79
N LEU A 72 1.80 -7.17 -3.46
CA LEU A 72 2.58 -6.18 -4.19
C LEU A 72 2.93 -6.71 -5.57
N THR A 73 2.87 -5.82 -6.56
CA THR A 73 3.43 -6.09 -7.87
C THR A 73 4.93 -5.79 -7.83
N PRO A 74 5.71 -6.20 -8.84
CA PRO A 74 7.11 -5.78 -8.93
C PRO A 74 7.28 -4.26 -8.87
N LYS A 75 6.35 -3.53 -9.50
CA LYS A 75 6.36 -2.07 -9.44
C LYS A 75 6.11 -1.58 -8.02
N GLY A 76 5.19 -2.23 -7.30
CA GLY A 76 4.91 -1.88 -5.91
C GLY A 76 6.11 -2.11 -5.01
N GLU A 77 6.82 -3.21 -5.21
CA GLU A 77 8.02 -3.50 -4.45
C GLU A 77 9.11 -2.46 -4.69
N GLU A 78 9.32 -2.11 -5.94
CA GLU A 78 10.31 -1.10 -6.28
C GLU A 78 9.94 0.26 -5.72
N SER A 79 8.66 0.62 -5.81
CA SER A 79 8.18 1.89 -5.27
C SER A 79 8.37 1.96 -3.76
N TYR A 80 8.14 0.86 -3.07
CA TYR A 80 8.35 0.80 -1.62
C TYR A 80 9.83 1.01 -1.28
N ARG A 81 10.73 0.33 -1.99
CA ARG A 81 12.17 0.51 -1.76
C ARG A 81 12.60 1.95 -1.95
N LYS A 82 12.10 2.60 -3.01
CA LYS A 82 12.41 4.00 -3.28
C LYS A 82 11.88 4.92 -2.20
N LEU A 83 10.67 4.64 -1.71
CA LEU A 83 10.07 5.43 -0.65
C LEU A 83 10.88 5.33 0.65
N VAL A 84 11.28 4.11 1.02
CA VAL A 84 12.09 3.89 2.21
C VAL A 84 13.43 4.60 2.08
N GLN A 85 14.05 4.49 0.93
CA GLN A 85 15.33 5.16 0.67
C GLN A 85 15.19 6.67 0.79
N TRP A 86 14.14 7.23 0.21
CA TRP A 86 13.88 8.66 0.28
C TRP A 86 13.68 9.13 1.71
N ILE A 87 12.90 8.37 2.49
CA ILE A 87 12.68 8.70 3.90
C ILE A 87 13.99 8.70 4.66
N SER A 88 14.84 7.69 4.45
CA SER A 88 16.14 7.60 5.12
C SER A 88 17.04 8.77 4.76
N GLU A 89 17.12 9.12 3.50
CA GLU A 89 18.05 10.14 3.02
C GLU A 89 17.59 11.55 3.28
N VAL A 90 16.28 11.79 3.14
CA VAL A 90 15.73 13.15 3.15
C VAL A 90 15.10 13.48 4.49
N ILE A 91 14.16 12.64 4.94
CA ILE A 91 13.36 12.93 6.14
C ILE A 91 14.18 12.71 7.40
N GLN A 92 14.96 11.63 7.47
CA GLN A 92 15.77 11.28 8.64
C GLN A 92 17.15 11.92 8.60
N GLY A 93 17.45 12.66 7.54
CA GLY A 93 18.73 13.36 7.43
C GLY A 93 19.93 12.47 7.15
N ARG A 94 19.70 11.23 6.77
CA ARG A 94 20.81 10.33 6.42
C ARG A 94 21.16 10.51 4.96
N MET A 95 22.39 10.87 4.72
CA MET A 95 22.88 11.04 3.36
C MET A 95 23.73 9.85 2.96
N PRO A 96 23.73 9.49 1.68
CA PRO A 96 24.61 8.42 1.21
C PRO A 96 26.07 8.74 1.55
N GLY A 97 26.80 7.75 2.06
CA GLY A 97 28.20 7.91 2.37
C GLY A 97 28.53 8.52 3.73
N GLN A 98 27.53 8.77 4.53
CA GLN A 98 27.75 9.26 5.90
C GLN A 98 27.55 8.16 6.93
#